data_47bf2eb65806c52810581dd61ba37f8e
#
_entry.id   47bf2eb65806c52810581dd61ba37f8e
#
_cell.length_a   1.000
_cell.length_b   1.000
_cell.length_c   1.000
_cell.angle_alpha   90.00
_cell.angle_beta   90.00
_cell.angle_gamma   90.00
#
_symmetry.space_group_name_H-M   'P 1'
#
loop_
_entity.id
_entity.type
_entity.pdbx_description
1 polymer ?
#
loop_
_entity_poly.entity_id
_entity_poly.type
_entity_poly.pdbx_seq_one_letter_code
_entity_poly.pdbx_strand_id
1 'polypeptide(L)'
;LCYLYXXXXINLTYNTDICCFAPRVSNHEELGAFLYANEMLSNEAMALLDTTEEGSGFQERLLELLGEQHQEDHGGVFTDFGYAELGGEIKDIYVCQSNETACFHRSDAPVVLEVRKGFFNDPSYDNDKTAVLNLPAADAGIWRAVEKVDAASVDECAFRCVDCLIPFLRDAINNAIDDEDGIEQADEFAKRLAQIEREWPESDMVKYKALLSVVDHPSLQDATRLMGEIDQYELRPEVAQTWGYAEMMFREKYSALPEELFQTPQAAQIGQKMLDDRLGVITEYGLIRRKDGQPLPVFQPEQEIGQGLEMM
;
A
#
# COMPACT_ATOMS: atom_id res chain seq x y z
N LEU A 1 -22.63 19.27 4.92
CA LEU A 1 -21.76 19.06 3.77
C LEU A 1 -20.47 18.29 4.14
N CYS A 2 -19.78 18.64 5.23
CA CYS A 2 -18.57 17.91 5.66
C CYS A 2 -18.80 16.40 5.95
N TYR A 3 -19.98 16.05 6.42
CA TYR A 3 -20.28 14.65 6.77
C TYR A 3 -20.45 13.73 5.54
N LEU A 4 -20.94 14.28 4.44
CA LEU A 4 -21.10 13.50 3.20
C LEU A 4 -19.75 13.17 2.56
N TYR A 5 -18.83 14.06 2.66
CA TYR A 5 -17.46 13.82 2.18
C TYR A 5 -16.69 12.72 2.92
N UNK A 6 -17.02 12.61 4.04
CA UNK A 6 -16.37 11.61 4.81
C UNK A 6 -16.82 10.25 4.52
N UNK A 7 -17.88 10.20 4.24
CA UNK A 7 -18.41 8.95 3.91
C UNK A 7 -17.96 8.46 2.57
N UNK A 8 -17.91 9.28 1.89
CA UNK A 8 -17.49 8.98 0.62
C UNK A 8 -16.04 8.63 0.55
N UNK A 9 -15.49 9.14 1.19
CA UNK A 9 -14.14 8.92 1.26
C UNK A 9 -13.79 7.67 1.97
N ILE A 10 -14.43 7.43 2.92
CA ILE A 10 -14.28 6.17 3.66
C ILE A 10 -14.62 4.99 2.77
N ASN A 11 -15.80 4.96 2.25
CA ASN A 11 -16.23 3.84 1.40
C ASN A 11 -15.32 3.69 0.18
N LEU A 12 -14.86 4.76 -0.42
CA LEU A 12 -13.92 4.71 -1.53
C LEU A 12 -12.57 4.09 -1.10
N THR A 13 -12.05 4.46 0.07
CA THR A 13 -10.80 3.89 0.60
C THR A 13 -10.89 2.38 0.79
N TYR A 14 -12.04 1.87 1.23
CA TYR A 14 -12.26 0.43 1.40
C TYR A 14 -12.67 -0.29 0.10
N ASN A 15 -12.87 0.46 -0.98
CA ASN A 15 -13.25 -0.08 -2.29
C ASN A 15 -12.21 0.26 -3.37
N THR A 16 -10.95 0.47 -2.99
CA THR A 16 -9.88 0.80 -3.94
C THR A 16 -9.63 -0.32 -4.96
N ASP A 17 -9.97 -1.54 -4.60
CA ASP A 17 -9.87 -2.72 -5.49
C ASP A 17 -10.81 -2.64 -6.71
N ILE A 18 -11.87 -1.82 -6.63
CA ILE A 18 -12.76 -1.59 -7.77
C ILE A 18 -12.47 -0.27 -8.50
N CYS A 19 -11.48 0.49 -8.05
CA CYS A 19 -11.07 1.71 -8.75
C CYS A 19 -10.16 1.36 -9.92
N CYS A 20 -10.57 1.73 -11.11
CA CYS A 20 -9.75 1.60 -12.32
C CYS A 20 -9.07 2.95 -12.57
N PHE A 21 -7.78 2.92 -12.87
CA PHE A 21 -7.01 4.14 -13.08
C PHE A 21 -6.16 4.03 -14.35
N ALA A 22 -6.38 4.95 -15.28
CA ALA A 22 -5.59 5.08 -16.49
C ALA A 22 -4.62 6.26 -16.30
N PRO A 23 -3.35 6.01 -16.00
CA PRO A 23 -2.38 7.07 -15.70
C PRO A 23 -2.09 7.95 -16.92
N ARG A 24 -1.94 9.23 -16.70
CA ARG A 24 -1.61 10.25 -17.72
C ARG A 24 -2.67 10.47 -18.80
N VAL A 25 -3.86 9.95 -18.62
CA VAL A 25 -4.99 10.17 -19.53
C VAL A 25 -5.73 11.43 -19.05
N SER A 26 -5.71 12.49 -19.85
CA SER A 26 -6.18 13.82 -19.44
C SER A 26 -7.38 14.33 -20.24
N ASN A 27 -7.79 13.60 -21.29
CA ASN A 27 -8.90 13.99 -22.16
C ASN A 27 -9.48 12.75 -22.84
N HIS A 28 -10.60 12.93 -23.56
CA HIS A 28 -11.34 11.83 -24.20
C HIS A 28 -10.55 11.13 -25.31
N GLU A 29 -9.77 11.87 -26.10
CA GLU A 29 -8.93 11.29 -27.15
C GLU A 29 -7.90 10.32 -26.55
N GLU A 30 -7.20 10.76 -25.50
CA GLU A 30 -6.23 9.91 -24.77
C GLU A 30 -6.91 8.74 -24.07
N LEU A 31 -8.15 8.92 -23.58
CA LEU A 31 -8.93 7.82 -23.01
C LEU A 31 -9.25 6.79 -24.08
N GLY A 32 -9.76 7.21 -25.23
CA GLY A 32 -10.03 6.31 -26.36
C GLY A 32 -8.78 5.56 -26.82
N ALA A 33 -7.64 6.27 -26.90
CA ALA A 33 -6.35 5.65 -27.25
C ALA A 33 -5.90 4.62 -26.20
N PHE A 34 -6.09 4.93 -24.93
CA PHE A 34 -5.80 3.99 -23.82
C PHE A 34 -6.67 2.74 -23.93
N LEU A 35 -7.98 2.92 -24.15
CA LEU A 35 -8.92 1.80 -24.30
C LEU A 35 -8.57 0.93 -25.51
N TYR A 36 -8.21 1.54 -26.62
CA TYR A 36 -7.77 0.84 -27.84
C TYR A 36 -6.48 0.03 -27.58
N ALA A 37 -5.47 0.66 -27.00
CA ALA A 37 -4.19 0.02 -26.73
C ALA A 37 -4.28 -1.16 -25.74
N ASN A 38 -5.32 -1.18 -24.90
CA ASN A 38 -5.54 -2.24 -23.90
C ASN A 38 -6.65 -3.22 -24.31
N GLU A 39 -7.11 -3.15 -25.56
CA GLU A 39 -8.16 -4.04 -26.11
C GLU A 39 -9.48 -4.00 -25.31
N MET A 40 -9.82 -2.81 -24.78
CA MET A 40 -10.99 -2.60 -23.93
C MET A 40 -12.21 -2.09 -24.70
N LEU A 41 -12.08 -1.89 -26.00
CA LEU A 41 -13.17 -1.45 -26.87
C LEU A 41 -13.94 -2.66 -27.44
N SER A 42 -15.12 -2.41 -27.99
CA SER A 42 -15.89 -3.45 -28.70
C SER A 42 -15.12 -3.95 -29.92
N ASN A 43 -15.39 -5.19 -30.33
CA ASN A 43 -14.77 -5.79 -31.52
C ASN A 43 -14.98 -4.93 -32.77
N GLU A 44 -16.15 -4.28 -32.87
CA GLU A 44 -16.51 -3.41 -34.00
C GLU A 44 -15.65 -2.13 -34.00
N ALA A 45 -15.47 -1.52 -32.83
CA ALA A 45 -14.63 -0.33 -32.68
C ALA A 45 -13.15 -0.64 -32.93
N MET A 46 -12.67 -1.78 -32.42
CA MET A 46 -11.31 -2.27 -32.67
C MET A 46 -11.07 -2.44 -34.18
N ALA A 47 -11.96 -3.19 -34.87
CA ALA A 47 -11.84 -3.42 -36.30
C ALA A 47 -11.86 -2.14 -37.12
N LEU A 48 -12.68 -1.15 -36.71
CA LEU A 48 -12.73 0.14 -37.40
C LEU A 48 -11.41 0.91 -37.22
N LEU A 49 -10.87 0.95 -36.00
CA LEU A 49 -9.60 1.62 -35.72
C LEU A 49 -8.43 0.95 -36.45
N ASP A 50 -8.42 -0.39 -36.52
CA ASP A 50 -7.38 -1.18 -37.20
C ASP A 50 -7.31 -0.89 -38.71
N THR A 51 -8.45 -0.48 -39.32
CA THR A 51 -8.50 -0.15 -40.75
C THR A 51 -8.28 1.34 -41.01
N THR A 52 -8.19 2.15 -39.98
CA THR A 52 -8.05 3.61 -40.12
C THR A 52 -6.56 3.98 -40.16
N GLU A 53 -6.21 4.96 -41.01
CA GLU A 53 -4.82 5.44 -41.14
C GLU A 53 -4.38 6.08 -39.82
N GLU A 54 -3.27 5.58 -39.26
CA GLU A 54 -2.73 6.04 -37.99
C GLU A 54 -2.36 7.53 -38.04
N GLY A 55 -2.78 8.29 -37.04
CA GLY A 55 -2.56 9.73 -36.93
C GLY A 55 -3.42 10.56 -37.88
N SER A 56 -4.44 9.96 -38.49
CA SER A 56 -5.39 10.74 -39.31
C SER A 56 -6.37 11.48 -38.41
N GLY A 57 -6.82 12.64 -38.84
CA GLY A 57 -7.86 13.39 -38.11
C GLY A 57 -9.15 12.62 -37.92
N PHE A 58 -9.42 11.62 -38.76
CA PHE A 58 -10.56 10.70 -38.57
C PHE A 58 -10.29 9.77 -37.35
N GLN A 59 -9.10 9.20 -37.28
CA GLN A 59 -8.73 8.34 -36.15
C GLN A 59 -8.80 9.12 -34.82
N GLU A 60 -8.22 10.33 -34.79
CA GLU A 60 -8.23 11.18 -33.59
C GLU A 60 -9.66 11.46 -33.13
N ARG A 61 -10.53 11.84 -34.06
CA ARG A 61 -11.94 12.12 -33.74
C ARG A 61 -12.68 10.86 -33.29
N LEU A 62 -12.38 9.71 -33.89
CA LEU A 62 -13.00 8.44 -33.49
C LEU A 62 -12.57 8.05 -32.08
N LEU A 63 -11.28 8.17 -31.75
CA LEU A 63 -10.77 7.91 -30.40
C LEU A 63 -11.42 8.85 -29.38
N GLU A 64 -11.55 10.14 -29.72
CA GLU A 64 -12.24 11.12 -28.86
C GLU A 64 -13.69 10.71 -28.57
N LEU A 65 -14.44 10.32 -29.60
CA LEU A 65 -15.85 9.89 -29.44
C LEU A 65 -15.96 8.60 -28.60
N LEU A 66 -15.05 7.65 -28.80
CA LEU A 66 -15.04 6.41 -28.03
C LEU A 66 -14.69 6.65 -26.55
N GLY A 67 -13.77 7.56 -26.29
CA GLY A 67 -13.45 7.96 -24.91
C GLY A 67 -14.60 8.72 -24.25
N GLU A 68 -15.28 9.61 -24.98
CA GLU A 68 -16.45 10.33 -24.50
C GLU A 68 -17.59 9.34 -24.17
N GLN A 69 -17.86 8.40 -25.08
CA GLN A 69 -18.87 7.37 -24.88
C GLN A 69 -18.54 6.50 -23.65
N HIS A 70 -17.28 6.09 -23.50
CA HIS A 70 -16.85 5.31 -22.34
C HIS A 70 -17.12 6.06 -21.03
N GLN A 71 -16.75 7.35 -20.97
CA GLN A 71 -17.00 8.16 -19.78
C GLN A 71 -18.50 8.29 -19.49
N GLU A 72 -19.34 8.47 -20.53
CA GLU A 72 -20.79 8.54 -20.35
C GLU A 72 -21.38 7.23 -19.81
N ASP A 73 -20.88 6.09 -20.29
CA ASP A 73 -21.40 4.77 -19.93
C ASP A 73 -20.93 4.30 -18.53
N HIS A 74 -19.70 4.63 -18.14
CA HIS A 74 -19.06 4.11 -16.92
C HIS A 74 -18.92 5.16 -15.82
N GLY A 75 -18.99 6.40 -16.16
CA GLY A 75 -18.85 7.51 -15.21
C GLY A 75 -17.44 7.70 -14.76
N GLY A 76 -16.62 8.44 -14.91
CA GLY A 76 -15.27 8.62 -14.42
C GLY A 76 -14.88 10.09 -14.45
N VAL A 77 -13.71 10.39 -13.93
CA VAL A 77 -13.24 11.78 -13.85
C VAL A 77 -11.79 11.88 -14.32
N PHE A 78 -11.50 12.93 -15.06
CA PHE A 78 -10.13 13.30 -15.38
C PHE A 78 -9.53 14.05 -14.19
N THR A 79 -8.36 13.64 -13.79
CA THR A 79 -7.60 14.24 -12.69
C THR A 79 -6.23 14.73 -13.21
N ASP A 80 -5.49 15.44 -12.38
CA ASP A 80 -4.13 15.87 -12.72
C ASP A 80 -3.15 14.70 -12.96
N PHE A 81 -3.55 13.49 -12.57
CA PHE A 81 -2.67 12.30 -12.66
C PHE A 81 -3.13 11.28 -13.70
N GLY A 82 -4.35 11.42 -14.18
CA GLY A 82 -4.95 10.49 -15.13
C GLY A 82 -6.47 10.40 -14.98
N TYR A 83 -7.07 9.47 -15.69
CA TYR A 83 -8.51 9.20 -15.63
C TYR A 83 -8.80 8.11 -14.60
N ALA A 84 -9.82 8.33 -13.77
CA ALA A 84 -10.23 7.41 -12.71
C ALA A 84 -11.72 7.09 -12.83
N GLU A 85 -12.08 5.82 -12.72
CA GLU A 85 -13.47 5.37 -12.72
C GLU A 85 -13.66 4.22 -11.73
N LEU A 86 -14.95 3.89 -11.47
CA LEU A 86 -15.31 2.75 -10.64
C LEU A 86 -15.71 1.58 -11.55
N GLY A 87 -14.99 0.47 -11.43
CA GLY A 87 -15.26 -0.77 -12.18
C GLY A 87 -16.39 -1.62 -11.58
N GLY A 88 -17.10 -1.11 -10.58
CA GLY A 88 -18.20 -1.82 -9.94
C GLY A 88 -18.94 -0.96 -8.92
N GLU A 89 -19.92 -1.55 -8.26
CA GLU A 89 -20.67 -0.85 -7.20
C GLU A 89 -19.84 -0.72 -5.94
N ILE A 90 -19.78 0.49 -5.38
CA ILE A 90 -19.17 0.73 -4.08
C ILE A 90 -19.95 -0.05 -3.01
N LYS A 91 -19.27 -0.90 -2.29
CA LYS A 91 -19.84 -1.57 -1.13
C LYS A 91 -19.94 -0.56 0.01
N ASP A 92 -21.15 -0.37 0.54
CA ASP A 92 -21.36 0.48 1.71
C ASP A 92 -20.84 -0.24 2.97
N ILE A 93 -19.53 -0.14 3.19
CA ILE A 93 -18.87 -0.68 4.39
C ILE A 93 -19.20 0.21 5.59
N TYR A 94 -19.38 1.50 5.35
CA TYR A 94 -19.78 2.46 6.36
C TYR A 94 -21.15 3.05 6.01
N VAL A 95 -22.14 2.75 6.85
CA VAL A 95 -23.48 3.35 6.77
C VAL A 95 -23.64 4.30 7.95
N CYS A 96 -23.73 5.58 7.66
CA CYS A 96 -24.00 6.58 8.69
C CYS A 96 -25.46 6.45 9.15
N GLN A 97 -25.66 5.86 10.31
CA GLN A 97 -26.99 5.89 10.95
C GLN A 97 -27.25 7.29 11.52
N SER A 98 -28.39 7.84 11.20
CA SER A 98 -28.80 9.18 11.61
C SER A 98 -28.76 9.32 13.14
N ASN A 99 -27.90 10.11 13.65
CA ASN A 99 -27.67 10.54 15.04
C ASN A 99 -26.40 10.03 15.73
N GLU A 100 -25.58 9.22 15.08
CA GLU A 100 -24.26 8.93 15.63
C GLU A 100 -23.21 9.74 14.88
N THR A 101 -22.37 10.43 15.60
CA THR A 101 -21.15 11.00 15.07
C THR A 101 -20.42 9.87 14.37
N ALA A 102 -19.99 10.07 13.13
CA ALA A 102 -19.18 9.10 12.42
C ALA A 102 -17.94 8.80 13.27
N CYS A 103 -18.07 7.83 14.15
CA CYS A 103 -16.93 7.31 14.84
C CYS A 103 -16.18 6.44 13.84
N PHE A 104 -15.10 6.99 13.32
CA PHE A 104 -14.00 6.15 12.98
C PHE A 104 -13.65 5.41 14.28
N HIS A 105 -14.12 4.19 14.40
CA HIS A 105 -13.39 3.25 15.21
C HIS A 105 -12.16 2.82 14.41
N ARG A 106 -11.33 3.79 14.12
CA ARG A 106 -9.93 3.48 14.14
C ARG A 106 -9.72 3.10 15.61
N SER A 107 -9.57 1.84 15.84
CA SER A 107 -9.08 1.36 17.11
C SER A 107 -7.87 2.23 17.45
N ASP A 108 -7.86 2.85 18.64
CA ASP A 108 -6.64 3.53 19.10
C ASP A 108 -5.49 2.55 19.28
N ALA A 109 -5.74 1.26 19.03
CA ALA A 109 -4.76 0.21 19.08
C ALA A 109 -3.96 0.16 17.76
N PRO A 110 -2.64 0.08 17.81
CA PRO A 110 -1.82 0.01 16.60
C PRO A 110 -1.96 -1.31 15.83
N VAL A 111 -2.48 -2.36 16.45
CA VAL A 111 -2.78 -3.64 15.81
C VAL A 111 -4.12 -4.14 16.32
N VAL A 112 -4.98 -4.61 15.42
CA VAL A 112 -6.29 -5.16 15.74
C VAL A 112 -6.40 -6.56 15.16
N LEU A 113 -6.67 -7.54 16.02
CA LEU A 113 -6.87 -8.91 15.61
C LEU A 113 -8.34 -9.30 15.69
N GLU A 114 -8.81 -10.03 14.70
CA GLU A 114 -10.03 -10.80 14.77
C GLU A 114 -9.68 -12.15 15.41
N VAL A 115 -10.52 -12.59 16.33
CA VAL A 115 -10.36 -13.85 17.08
C VAL A 115 -11.57 -14.74 16.76
N ARG A 116 -11.32 -16.01 16.47
CA ARG A 116 -12.35 -17.03 16.26
C ARG A 116 -11.94 -18.33 16.93
N LYS A 117 -12.91 -19.13 17.32
CA LYS A 117 -12.64 -20.51 17.76
C LYS A 117 -12.35 -21.38 16.53
N GLY A 118 -11.32 -22.21 16.60
CA GLY A 118 -10.89 -23.06 15.49
C GLY A 118 -10.21 -22.26 14.39
N PHE A 119 -10.32 -22.69 13.16
CA PHE A 119 -9.64 -22.08 12.00
C PHE A 119 -10.61 -21.18 11.21
N PHE A 120 -10.09 -20.12 10.62
CA PHE A 120 -10.92 -19.13 9.89
C PHE A 120 -11.74 -19.73 8.74
N ASN A 121 -11.28 -20.78 8.12
CA ASN A 121 -11.91 -21.39 6.95
C ASN A 121 -12.45 -22.80 7.23
N ASP A 122 -12.61 -23.21 8.49
CA ASP A 122 -13.09 -24.52 8.84
C ASP A 122 -14.62 -24.51 8.98
N PRO A 123 -15.36 -25.20 8.08
CA PRO A 123 -16.81 -25.22 8.14
C PRO A 123 -17.39 -26.05 9.30
N SER A 124 -16.54 -26.78 10.03
CA SER A 124 -16.99 -27.58 11.19
C SER A 124 -17.22 -26.73 12.44
N TYR A 125 -16.70 -25.49 12.45
CA TYR A 125 -16.92 -24.55 13.54
C TYR A 125 -17.99 -23.52 13.17
N ASP A 126 -18.84 -23.19 14.14
CA ASP A 126 -19.84 -22.14 14.00
C ASP A 126 -19.11 -20.79 13.99
N ASN A 127 -18.96 -20.22 12.80
CA ASN A 127 -18.20 -19.00 12.57
C ASN A 127 -18.96 -17.71 12.93
N ASP A 128 -20.16 -17.82 13.52
CA ASP A 128 -20.96 -16.64 13.87
C ASP A 128 -20.38 -15.88 15.07
N LYS A 129 -19.52 -16.50 15.88
CA LYS A 129 -18.91 -15.85 17.04
C LYS A 129 -17.49 -15.38 16.72
N THR A 130 -17.34 -14.07 16.68
CA THR A 130 -16.05 -13.41 16.55
C THR A 130 -15.80 -12.46 17.71
N ALA A 131 -14.55 -12.24 18.04
CA ALA A 131 -14.13 -11.22 18.97
C ALA A 131 -13.07 -10.33 18.32
N VAL A 132 -12.93 -9.13 18.83
CA VAL A 132 -11.87 -8.21 18.43
C VAL A 132 -10.90 -8.10 19.61
N LEU A 133 -9.62 -8.27 19.33
CA LEU A 133 -8.54 -8.11 20.29
C LEU A 133 -7.64 -6.93 19.83
N ASN A 134 -7.63 -5.89 20.62
CA ASN A 134 -6.78 -4.72 20.37
C ASN A 134 -5.43 -4.92 21.06
N LEU A 135 -4.35 -4.88 20.30
CA LEU A 135 -2.99 -4.96 20.83
C LEU A 135 -2.34 -3.56 20.87
N PRO A 136 -1.54 -3.27 21.90
CA PRO A 136 -1.13 -4.19 22.97
C PRO A 136 -2.25 -4.44 23.98
N ALA A 137 -2.31 -5.66 24.48
CA ALA A 137 -3.34 -6.13 25.40
C ALA A 137 -2.74 -6.69 26.69
N ALA A 138 -3.41 -6.45 27.81
CA ALA A 138 -3.11 -7.21 29.02
C ALA A 138 -3.68 -8.62 28.91
N ASP A 139 -3.14 -9.59 29.64
CA ASP A 139 -3.60 -10.99 29.67
C ASP A 139 -5.11 -11.10 29.82
N ALA A 140 -5.68 -10.27 30.70
CA ALA A 140 -7.12 -10.23 30.92
C ALA A 140 -7.92 -9.80 29.66
N GLY A 141 -7.30 -9.06 28.77
CA GLY A 141 -7.90 -8.68 27.48
C GLY A 141 -7.91 -9.86 26.51
N ILE A 142 -6.81 -10.58 26.45
CA ILE A 142 -6.70 -11.80 25.63
C ILE A 142 -7.73 -12.84 26.11
N TRP A 143 -7.78 -13.09 27.41
CA TRP A 143 -8.74 -14.03 27.98
C TRP A 143 -10.20 -13.65 27.71
N ARG A 144 -10.55 -12.36 27.76
CA ARG A 144 -11.91 -11.90 27.41
C ARG A 144 -12.25 -12.17 25.94
N ALA A 145 -11.29 -12.04 25.03
CA ALA A 145 -11.51 -12.36 23.62
C ALA A 145 -11.72 -13.86 23.43
N VAL A 146 -10.93 -14.69 24.10
CA VAL A 146 -11.04 -16.16 24.10
C VAL A 146 -12.40 -16.61 24.62
N GLU A 147 -12.84 -16.09 25.78
CA GLU A 147 -14.15 -16.39 26.37
C GLU A 147 -15.30 -15.97 25.45
N LYS A 148 -15.17 -14.85 24.76
CA LYS A 148 -16.21 -14.32 23.87
C LYS A 148 -16.50 -15.25 22.70
N VAL A 149 -15.51 -16.03 22.25
CA VAL A 149 -15.67 -17.00 21.17
C VAL A 149 -15.94 -18.43 21.71
N ASP A 150 -16.25 -18.56 23.00
CA ASP A 150 -16.51 -19.84 23.68
C ASP A 150 -15.33 -20.83 23.57
N ALA A 151 -14.10 -20.34 23.54
CA ALA A 151 -12.92 -21.19 23.59
C ALA A 151 -12.45 -21.41 25.05
N ALA A 152 -11.82 -22.54 25.33
CA ALA A 152 -11.30 -22.85 26.66
C ALA A 152 -9.83 -22.40 26.86
N SER A 153 -9.13 -22.17 25.77
CA SER A 153 -7.73 -21.70 25.78
C SER A 153 -7.41 -20.90 24.53
N VAL A 154 -6.30 -20.20 24.57
CA VAL A 154 -5.75 -19.48 23.41
C VAL A 154 -5.46 -20.45 22.26
N ASP A 155 -4.99 -21.66 22.56
CA ASP A 155 -4.66 -22.68 21.56
C ASP A 155 -5.88 -23.19 20.76
N GLU A 156 -7.09 -22.95 21.27
CA GLU A 156 -8.32 -23.26 20.54
C GLU A 156 -8.74 -22.15 19.59
N CYS A 157 -8.02 -21.03 19.58
CA CYS A 157 -8.39 -19.84 18.81
C CYS A 157 -7.47 -19.66 17.61
N ALA A 158 -8.06 -19.18 16.52
CA ALA A 158 -7.32 -18.60 15.41
C ALA A 158 -7.38 -17.07 15.51
N PHE A 159 -6.29 -16.44 15.15
CA PHE A 159 -6.14 -14.98 15.16
C PHE A 159 -5.79 -14.50 13.76
N ARG A 160 -6.31 -13.35 13.39
CA ARG A 160 -6.02 -12.73 12.10
C ARG A 160 -5.94 -11.22 12.26
N CYS A 161 -4.87 -10.61 11.80
CA CYS A 161 -4.73 -9.16 11.78
C CYS A 161 -5.72 -8.57 10.78
N VAL A 162 -6.67 -7.77 11.26
CA VAL A 162 -7.68 -7.11 10.43
C VAL A 162 -7.35 -5.62 10.24
N ASP A 163 -6.60 -5.03 11.16
CA ASP A 163 -6.15 -3.65 11.03
C ASP A 163 -4.78 -3.46 11.68
N CYS A 164 -3.99 -2.55 11.10
CA CYS A 164 -2.68 -2.20 11.61
C CYS A 164 -2.38 -0.73 11.28
N LEU A 165 -1.76 -0.02 12.22
CA LEU A 165 -1.29 1.36 12.05
C LEU A 165 -0.44 1.53 10.76
N ILE A 166 0.29 0.48 10.40
CA ILE A 166 1.08 0.44 9.17
C ILE A 166 0.60 -0.75 8.33
N PRO A 167 -0.23 -0.51 7.30
CA PRO A 167 -0.87 -1.59 6.54
C PRO A 167 0.09 -2.61 5.91
N PHE A 168 1.31 -2.19 5.53
CA PHE A 168 2.35 -3.06 4.98
C PHE A 168 2.73 -4.23 5.91
N LEU A 169 2.44 -4.11 7.22
CA LEU A 169 2.84 -5.09 8.22
C LEU A 169 1.74 -6.13 8.55
N ARG A 170 0.56 -6.03 7.91
CA ARG A 170 -0.53 -6.98 8.21
C ARG A 170 -0.12 -8.43 7.93
N ASP A 171 0.55 -8.66 6.79
CA ASP A 171 1.00 -10.01 6.43
C ASP A 171 2.12 -10.49 7.37
N ALA A 172 3.04 -9.60 7.76
CA ALA A 172 4.09 -9.92 8.73
C ALA A 172 3.49 -10.33 10.09
N ILE A 173 2.45 -9.60 10.53
CA ILE A 173 1.74 -9.91 11.78
C ILE A 173 1.04 -11.27 11.65
N ASN A 174 0.34 -11.52 10.55
CA ASN A 174 -0.37 -12.78 10.33
C ASN A 174 0.62 -13.97 10.31
N ASN A 175 1.75 -13.81 9.62
CA ASN A 175 2.79 -14.84 9.58
C ASN A 175 3.38 -15.13 10.98
N ALA A 176 3.60 -14.07 11.76
CA ALA A 176 4.13 -14.22 13.13
C ALA A 176 3.11 -14.92 14.05
N ILE A 177 1.83 -14.60 13.93
CA ILE A 177 0.76 -15.15 14.76
C ILE A 177 0.65 -16.68 14.61
N ASP A 178 1.00 -17.21 13.45
CA ASP A 178 0.96 -18.65 13.18
C ASP A 178 2.08 -19.43 13.90
N ASP A 179 3.07 -18.75 14.49
CA ASP A 179 4.16 -19.36 15.28
C ASP A 179 3.71 -19.65 16.72
N GLU A 180 4.46 -20.51 17.42
CA GLU A 180 4.16 -20.95 18.81
C GLU A 180 3.96 -19.80 19.80
N ASP A 181 4.78 -18.75 19.72
CA ASP A 181 4.70 -17.55 20.58
C ASP A 181 4.13 -16.34 19.83
N GLY A 182 3.34 -16.57 18.78
CA GLY A 182 2.98 -15.53 17.81
C GLY A 182 2.15 -14.38 18.37
N ILE A 183 1.22 -14.65 19.26
CA ILE A 183 0.40 -13.60 19.90
C ILE A 183 1.29 -12.70 20.78
N GLU A 184 2.25 -13.28 21.48
CA GLU A 184 3.19 -12.53 22.33
C GLU A 184 4.11 -11.67 21.47
N GLN A 185 4.59 -12.19 20.35
CA GLN A 185 5.41 -11.42 19.40
C GLN A 185 4.62 -10.26 18.80
N ALA A 186 3.37 -10.50 18.39
CA ALA A 186 2.48 -9.47 17.85
C ALA A 186 2.18 -8.39 18.90
N ASP A 187 1.96 -8.78 20.15
CA ASP A 187 1.70 -7.86 21.27
C ASP A 187 2.93 -7.00 21.59
N GLU A 188 4.10 -7.60 21.61
CA GLU A 188 5.35 -6.86 21.84
C GLU A 188 5.65 -5.88 20.71
N PHE A 189 5.37 -6.30 19.47
CA PHE A 189 5.48 -5.42 18.31
C PHE A 189 4.47 -4.26 18.39
N ALA A 190 3.23 -4.54 18.79
CA ALA A 190 2.19 -3.51 18.96
C ALA A 190 2.59 -2.49 20.03
N LYS A 191 3.24 -2.91 21.12
CA LYS A 191 3.81 -2.00 22.15
C LYS A 191 4.82 -1.03 21.54
N ARG A 192 5.71 -1.55 20.67
CA ARG A 192 6.71 -0.72 19.97
C ARG A 192 6.04 0.26 18.99
N LEU A 193 5.04 -0.22 18.24
CA LEU A 193 4.28 0.66 17.33
C LEU A 193 3.60 1.80 18.11
N ALA A 194 2.94 1.47 19.24
CA ALA A 194 2.30 2.48 20.09
C ALA A 194 3.32 3.48 20.67
N GLN A 195 4.52 3.02 20.94
CA GLN A 195 5.58 3.88 21.43
C GLN A 195 6.02 4.86 20.33
N ILE A 196 6.38 4.38 19.16
CA ILE A 196 6.86 5.25 18.08
C ILE A 196 5.77 6.22 17.60
N GLU A 197 4.50 5.80 17.60
CA GLU A 197 3.37 6.68 17.25
C GLU A 197 3.31 7.90 18.17
N ARG A 198 3.64 7.74 19.46
CA ARG A 198 3.63 8.83 20.44
C ARG A 198 4.91 9.67 20.42
N GLU A 199 6.05 9.04 20.14
CA GLU A 199 7.36 9.66 20.34
C GLU A 199 7.94 10.26 19.06
N TRP A 200 7.62 9.70 17.89
CA TRP A 200 8.23 10.12 16.64
C TRP A 200 7.50 11.30 16.02
N PRO A 201 8.24 12.24 15.41
CA PRO A 201 7.61 13.23 14.55
C PRO A 201 7.01 12.55 13.32
N GLU A 202 6.01 13.17 12.72
CA GLU A 202 5.33 12.65 11.52
C GLU A 202 6.33 12.30 10.40
N SER A 203 7.38 13.11 10.22
CA SER A 203 8.43 12.88 9.21
C SER A 203 9.14 11.54 9.39
N ASP A 204 9.37 11.10 10.63
CA ASP A 204 10.04 9.82 10.90
C ASP A 204 9.07 8.65 10.68
N MET A 205 7.80 8.83 10.99
CA MET A 205 6.77 7.84 10.69
C MET A 205 6.63 7.65 9.16
N VAL A 206 6.62 8.73 8.38
CA VAL A 206 6.58 8.67 6.90
C VAL A 206 7.83 8.00 6.36
N LYS A 207 9.01 8.35 6.91
CA LYS A 207 10.30 7.72 6.54
C LYS A 207 10.29 6.22 6.83
N TYR A 208 9.72 5.80 7.95
CA TYR A 208 9.60 4.39 8.32
C TYR A 208 8.69 3.63 7.35
N LYS A 209 7.55 4.23 6.98
CA LYS A 209 6.65 3.65 5.96
C LYS A 209 7.38 3.51 4.62
N ALA A 210 8.16 4.53 4.22
CA ALA A 210 8.97 4.46 3.00
C ALA A 210 10.00 3.34 3.05
N LEU A 211 10.65 3.12 4.19
CA LEU A 211 11.60 2.01 4.37
C LEU A 211 10.91 0.65 4.25
N LEU A 212 9.76 0.49 4.89
CA LEU A 212 9.00 -0.77 4.84
C LEU A 212 8.50 -1.08 3.42
N SER A 213 8.16 -0.06 2.63
CA SER A 213 7.70 -0.28 1.24
C SER A 213 8.83 -0.77 0.30
N VAL A 214 10.09 -0.63 0.72
CA VAL A 214 11.25 -1.10 -0.04
C VAL A 214 11.59 -2.56 0.29
N VAL A 215 11.12 -3.04 1.43
CA VAL A 215 11.37 -4.42 1.91
C VAL A 215 10.29 -5.34 1.33
N ASP A 216 10.71 -6.33 0.57
CA ASP A 216 9.79 -7.33 0.03
C ASP A 216 9.41 -8.30 1.17
N HIS A 217 8.14 -8.31 1.55
CA HIS A 217 7.60 -9.14 2.63
C HIS A 217 8.41 -9.01 3.95
N PRO A 218 8.41 -7.83 4.60
CA PRO A 218 9.16 -7.65 5.86
C PRO A 218 8.62 -8.55 6.97
N SER A 219 9.51 -9.18 7.72
CA SER A 219 9.15 -9.86 8.97
C SER A 219 8.93 -8.84 10.11
N LEU A 220 8.31 -9.23 11.22
CA LEU A 220 8.22 -8.37 12.41
C LEU A 220 9.60 -8.03 12.96
N GLN A 221 10.56 -8.94 12.81
CA GLN A 221 11.95 -8.73 13.22
C GLN A 221 12.61 -7.64 12.36
N ASP A 222 12.41 -7.69 11.02
CA ASP A 222 12.92 -6.66 10.11
C ASP A 222 12.29 -5.30 10.42
N ALA A 223 10.97 -5.27 10.61
CA ALA A 223 10.26 -4.05 10.96
C ALA A 223 10.79 -3.45 12.26
N THR A 224 11.01 -4.28 13.29
CA THR A 224 11.56 -3.84 14.57
C THR A 224 13.00 -3.31 14.43
N ARG A 225 13.82 -3.99 13.63
CA ARG A 225 15.20 -3.56 13.36
C ARG A 225 15.22 -2.19 12.70
N LEU A 226 14.37 -1.99 11.69
CA LEU A 226 14.27 -0.71 10.97
C LEU A 226 13.82 0.44 11.88
N MET A 227 12.95 0.18 12.87
CA MET A 227 12.63 1.19 13.89
C MET A 227 13.91 1.68 14.60
N GLY A 228 14.78 0.76 15.01
CA GLY A 228 16.03 1.09 15.70
C GLY A 228 17.06 1.78 14.81
N GLU A 229 16.94 1.64 13.51
CA GLU A 229 17.91 2.17 12.54
C GLU A 229 17.41 3.41 11.80
N ILE A 230 16.24 3.94 12.12
CA ILE A 230 15.55 5.02 11.37
C ILE A 230 16.46 6.25 11.16
N ASP A 231 17.33 6.54 12.10
CA ASP A 231 18.26 7.67 12.04
C ASP A 231 19.37 7.49 11.00
N GLN A 232 19.61 6.28 10.52
CA GLN A 232 20.61 6.01 9.47
C GLN A 232 20.10 6.37 8.07
N TYR A 233 18.81 6.61 7.94
CA TYR A 233 18.15 6.85 6.65
C TYR A 233 17.68 8.29 6.55
N GLU A 234 17.55 8.76 5.32
CA GLU A 234 16.89 10.02 5.01
C GLU A 234 15.84 9.81 3.92
N LEU A 235 14.74 10.51 4.06
CA LEU A 235 13.69 10.57 3.06
C LEU A 235 13.72 11.96 2.40
N ARG A 236 13.65 11.98 1.07
CA ARG A 236 13.58 13.18 0.25
C ARG A 236 12.25 13.18 -0.51
N PRO A 237 11.20 13.73 0.07
CA PRO A 237 9.87 13.71 -0.57
C PRO A 237 9.82 14.43 -1.92
N GLU A 238 10.68 15.43 -2.10
CA GLU A 238 10.77 16.21 -3.32
C GLU A 238 11.38 15.45 -4.51
N VAL A 239 11.98 14.26 -4.27
CA VAL A 239 12.63 13.48 -5.32
C VAL A 239 11.73 12.30 -5.69
N ALA A 240 10.94 12.48 -6.75
CA ALA A 240 9.98 11.48 -7.23
C ALA A 240 10.39 10.84 -8.57
N GLN A 241 11.52 11.26 -9.16
CA GLN A 241 11.96 10.79 -10.49
C GLN A 241 13.48 10.65 -10.54
N THR A 242 13.94 9.81 -11.46
CA THR A 242 15.37 9.49 -11.63
C THR A 242 16.24 10.71 -11.88
N TRP A 243 15.79 11.64 -12.74
CA TRP A 243 16.54 12.88 -12.99
C TRP A 243 16.63 13.77 -11.75
N GLY A 244 15.57 13.77 -10.91
CA GLY A 244 15.58 14.51 -9.64
C GLY A 244 16.60 13.93 -8.65
N TYR A 245 16.81 12.62 -8.66
CA TYR A 245 17.87 12.01 -7.85
C TYR A 245 19.25 12.46 -8.32
N ALA A 246 19.50 12.46 -9.63
CA ALA A 246 20.77 12.97 -10.17
C ALA A 246 20.97 14.44 -9.81
N GLU A 247 19.93 15.27 -9.97
CA GLU A 247 19.97 16.69 -9.60
C GLU A 247 20.36 16.88 -8.14
N MET A 248 19.65 16.21 -7.24
CA MET A 248 19.93 16.30 -5.80
C MET A 248 21.39 15.99 -5.50
N MET A 249 21.91 14.89 -6.02
CA MET A 249 23.29 14.46 -5.78
C MET A 249 24.32 15.42 -6.34
N PHE A 250 24.06 15.99 -7.53
CA PHE A 250 24.95 16.97 -8.12
C PHE A 250 24.92 18.29 -7.34
N ARG A 251 23.75 18.74 -6.89
CA ARG A 251 23.62 19.99 -6.11
C ARG A 251 24.25 19.87 -4.72
N GLU A 252 24.24 18.69 -4.11
CA GLU A 252 24.99 18.46 -2.85
C GLU A 252 26.48 18.73 -3.01
N LYS A 253 27.00 18.49 -4.22
CA LYS A 253 28.42 18.66 -4.51
C LYS A 253 28.74 19.98 -5.23
N TYR A 254 27.82 20.47 -6.05
CA TYR A 254 28.02 21.66 -6.91
C TYR A 254 26.76 22.54 -6.83
N SER A 255 26.81 23.58 -6.02
CA SER A 255 25.65 24.39 -5.63
C SER A 255 25.09 25.31 -6.74
N ALA A 256 25.80 25.53 -7.84
CA ALA A 256 25.43 26.50 -8.85
C ALA A 256 25.33 25.94 -10.27
N LEU A 257 24.54 24.85 -10.41
CA LEU A 257 24.32 24.26 -11.74
C LEU A 257 22.97 24.71 -12.30
N PRO A 258 22.89 25.05 -13.60
CA PRO A 258 21.62 25.36 -14.24
C PRO A 258 20.61 24.18 -14.19
N GLU A 259 19.36 24.52 -13.98
CA GLU A 259 18.27 23.51 -13.84
C GLU A 259 18.09 22.67 -15.12
N GLU A 260 18.31 23.33 -16.28
CA GLU A 260 18.13 22.68 -17.58
C GLU A 260 19.07 21.48 -17.82
N LEU A 261 20.16 21.38 -17.05
CA LEU A 261 21.07 20.24 -17.14
C LEU A 261 20.44 18.96 -16.62
N PHE A 262 19.46 19.07 -15.72
CA PHE A 262 18.90 17.90 -15.04
C PHE A 262 17.68 17.32 -15.75
N GLN A 263 16.99 18.11 -16.56
CA GLN A 263 15.86 17.64 -17.35
C GLN A 263 16.34 17.04 -18.69
N THR A 264 17.34 16.18 -18.62
CA THR A 264 17.96 15.55 -19.79
C THR A 264 17.96 14.02 -19.65
N PRO A 265 17.93 13.30 -20.79
CA PRO A 265 18.06 11.84 -20.75
C PRO A 265 19.33 11.35 -20.04
N GLN A 266 20.41 12.10 -20.12
CA GLN A 266 21.67 11.76 -19.46
C GLN A 266 21.56 11.84 -17.93
N ALA A 267 20.90 12.87 -17.41
CA ALA A 267 20.66 12.98 -15.97
C ALA A 267 19.75 11.82 -15.48
N ALA A 268 18.72 11.50 -16.25
CA ALA A 268 17.84 10.34 -15.93
C ALA A 268 18.63 9.02 -15.91
N GLN A 269 19.57 8.82 -16.86
CA GLN A 269 20.42 7.63 -16.88
C GLN A 269 21.35 7.57 -15.67
N ILE A 270 21.89 8.70 -15.22
CA ILE A 270 22.73 8.77 -14.02
C ILE A 270 21.89 8.40 -12.78
N GLY A 271 20.72 9.00 -12.64
CA GLY A 271 19.80 8.69 -11.55
C GLY A 271 19.40 7.22 -11.55
N GLN A 272 19.07 6.67 -12.72
CA GLN A 272 18.72 5.25 -12.86
C GLN A 272 19.87 4.35 -12.41
N LYS A 273 21.10 4.65 -12.84
CA LYS A 273 22.26 3.88 -12.40
C LYS A 273 22.42 3.89 -10.88
N MET A 274 22.18 5.04 -10.24
CA MET A 274 22.24 5.15 -8.77
C MET A 274 21.19 4.27 -8.09
N LEU A 275 19.99 4.18 -8.68
CA LEU A 275 18.94 3.26 -8.20
C LEU A 275 19.37 1.79 -8.41
N ASP A 276 19.94 1.47 -9.59
CA ASP A 276 20.43 0.14 -9.90
C ASP A 276 21.56 -0.30 -8.93
N ASP A 277 22.40 0.63 -8.51
CA ASP A 277 23.45 0.41 -7.50
C ASP A 277 22.88 0.40 -6.06
N ARG A 278 21.57 0.51 -5.90
CA ARG A 278 20.81 0.53 -4.64
C ARG A 278 21.24 1.65 -3.69
N LEU A 279 21.78 2.73 -4.21
CA LEU A 279 22.16 3.92 -3.40
C LEU A 279 20.93 4.69 -2.90
N GLY A 280 19.74 4.32 -3.35
CA GLY A 280 18.45 4.81 -2.92
C GLY A 280 17.34 4.11 -3.67
N VAL A 281 16.11 4.27 -3.22
CA VAL A 281 14.91 3.78 -3.92
C VAL A 281 13.87 4.90 -3.91
N ILE A 282 13.26 5.13 -5.07
CA ILE A 282 12.13 6.07 -5.18
C ILE A 282 10.86 5.30 -4.82
N THR A 283 10.20 5.76 -3.79
CA THR A 283 8.94 5.21 -3.26
C THR A 283 7.80 6.21 -3.51
N GLU A 284 6.59 5.83 -3.18
CA GLU A 284 5.43 6.74 -3.18
C GLU A 284 5.59 7.92 -2.19
N TYR A 285 6.52 7.79 -1.23
CA TYR A 285 6.83 8.85 -0.25
C TYR A 285 8.00 9.73 -0.67
N GLY A 286 8.67 9.42 -1.78
CA GLY A 286 9.88 10.09 -2.25
C GLY A 286 11.10 9.15 -2.26
N LEU A 287 12.28 9.73 -2.45
CA LEU A 287 13.54 8.97 -2.44
C LEU A 287 13.95 8.62 -1.01
N ILE A 288 14.10 7.34 -0.72
CA ILE A 288 14.69 6.85 0.53
C ILE A 288 16.13 6.37 0.26
N ARG A 289 17.08 6.78 1.12
CA ARG A 289 18.49 6.36 1.00
C ARG A 289 19.17 6.34 2.37
N ARG A 290 20.34 5.70 2.44
CA ARG A 290 21.19 5.75 3.63
C ARG A 290 21.99 7.06 3.65
N LYS A 291 22.12 7.65 4.83
CA LYS A 291 22.89 8.88 5.05
C LYS A 291 24.39 8.69 4.81
N ASP A 292 24.89 7.46 5.02
CA ASP A 292 26.30 7.13 4.83
C ASP A 292 26.67 6.84 3.36
N GLY A 293 25.69 6.90 2.46
CA GLY A 293 25.90 6.66 1.02
C GLY A 293 26.11 5.19 0.66
N GLN A 294 25.91 4.27 1.61
CA GLN A 294 25.98 2.84 1.33
C GLN A 294 24.67 2.35 0.67
N PRO A 295 24.74 1.27 -0.07
CA PRO A 295 23.51 0.66 -0.62
C PRO A 295 22.50 0.30 0.47
N LEU A 296 21.22 0.37 0.11
CA LEU A 296 20.15 -0.12 0.97
C LEU A 296 20.32 -1.64 1.21
N PRO A 297 20.07 -2.11 2.41
CA PRO A 297 20.21 -3.54 2.70
C PRO A 297 19.23 -4.37 1.85
N VAL A 298 19.67 -5.57 1.49
CA VAL A 298 18.79 -6.56 0.87
C VAL A 298 18.21 -7.39 2.01
N PHE A 299 16.91 -7.32 2.18
CA PHE A 299 16.20 -8.17 3.13
C PHE A 299 15.84 -9.44 2.35
N GLN A 300 16.51 -10.54 2.67
CA GLN A 300 16.17 -11.83 2.10
C GLN A 300 15.22 -12.55 3.07
N PRO A 301 14.16 -13.17 2.58
CA PRO A 301 13.39 -14.07 3.44
C PRO A 301 14.33 -15.13 4.01
N GLU A 302 14.20 -15.41 5.28
CA GLU A 302 14.99 -16.47 5.91
C GLU A 302 14.76 -17.77 5.14
N GLN A 303 15.80 -18.26 4.49
CA GLN A 303 15.75 -19.61 3.91
C GLN A 303 15.64 -20.57 5.08
N GLU A 304 14.53 -21.28 5.16
CA GLU A 304 14.45 -22.44 6.05
C GLU A 304 15.67 -23.32 5.76
N ILE A 305 16.58 -23.35 6.71
CA ILE A 305 17.68 -24.31 6.67
C ILE A 305 17.04 -25.66 6.92
N GLY A 306 16.60 -26.29 5.85
CA GLY A 306 16.12 -27.67 5.90
C GLY A 306 17.24 -28.49 6.54
N GLN A 307 16.99 -28.97 7.76
CA GLN A 307 17.85 -29.95 8.36
C GLN A 307 17.84 -31.19 7.45
N GLY A 308 18.87 -31.30 6.66
CA GLY A 308 19.08 -32.51 5.88
C GLY A 308 19.18 -33.69 6.82
N LEU A 309 18.16 -34.52 6.82
CA LEU A 309 18.24 -35.84 7.42
C LEU A 309 19.28 -36.63 6.63
N GLU A 310 20.52 -36.65 7.15
CA GLU A 310 21.47 -37.65 6.72
C GLU A 310 20.98 -39.02 7.22
N MET A 311 20.33 -39.73 6.33
CA MET A 311 20.10 -41.16 6.58
C MET A 311 21.40 -41.92 6.33
N MET A 312 22.04 -42.39 7.37
CA MET A 312 23.00 -43.48 7.31
C MET A 312 22.27 -44.82 7.43
#